data_9898d25084e3c5eb01e094082dc3cb4a
#
_entry.id   9898d25084e3c5eb01e094082dc3cb4a
#
_cell.length_a   1.000
_cell.length_b   1.000
_cell.length_c   1.000
_cell.angle_alpha   90.00
_cell.angle_beta   90.00
_cell.angle_gamma   90.00
#
_symmetry.space_group_name_H-M   'P 1'
#
loop_
_entity.id
_entity.type
_entity.pdbx_description
1 polymer ?
#
loop_
_entity_poly.entity_id
_entity_poly.type
_entity_poly.pdbx_seq_one_letter_code
_entity_poly.pdbx_strand_id
1 'polypeptide(L)'
;MNEAIMTIYTADCRENAMNTLYPRKVTITCTDDLAKAAAYDHVCAEYAGNRRSNSAFRCADCLPLDLDNSHSENPADWKTLDDVNATFPGVGYYAVPSRNHMKEKDGKAARPRYHLYFPIDPVTDAAEYRRMKEYMLAMFPYFDDKAKDAARFLFGVKGAQAEFMGGDIE
;
A
#
# COMPACT_ATOMS: atom_id res chain seq x y z
N MET A 1 -4.04 -18.75 -12.36
CA MET A 1 -4.56 -17.46 -11.91
C MET A 1 -3.52 -16.39 -12.26
N ASN A 2 -3.90 -15.42 -13.06
CA ASN A 2 -2.99 -14.32 -13.39
C ASN A 2 -3.07 -13.28 -12.29
N GLU A 3 -1.94 -13.04 -11.62
CA GLU A 3 -1.83 -11.93 -10.67
C GLU A 3 -1.93 -10.62 -11.45
N ALA A 4 -2.53 -9.61 -10.82
CA ALA A 4 -2.73 -8.31 -11.46
C ALA A 4 -1.41 -7.55 -11.60
N ILE A 5 -1.30 -6.72 -12.64
CA ILE A 5 -0.10 -5.94 -12.96
C ILE A 5 -0.25 -4.53 -12.42
N MET A 6 0.80 -4.03 -11.78
CA MET A 6 0.89 -2.64 -11.30
C MET A 6 2.34 -2.16 -11.33
N THR A 7 2.55 -0.87 -11.08
CA THR A 7 3.87 -0.24 -11.11
C THR A 7 4.21 0.36 -9.76
N ILE A 8 5.41 0.07 -9.25
CA ILE A 8 5.96 0.61 -8.01
C ILE A 8 7.28 1.32 -8.33
N TYR A 9 7.58 2.38 -7.60
CA TYR A 9 8.82 3.15 -7.76
C TYR A 9 9.58 3.09 -6.44
N THR A 10 10.84 2.61 -6.47
CA THR A 10 11.61 2.36 -5.26
C THR A 10 12.78 3.32 -5.10
N ALA A 11 13.10 3.60 -3.84
CA ALA A 11 14.32 4.27 -3.42
C ALA A 11 15.47 3.28 -3.26
N ASP A 12 16.65 3.81 -2.92
CA ASP A 12 17.84 3.01 -2.58
C ASP A 12 18.01 2.83 -1.06
N CYS A 13 17.03 3.23 -0.27
CA CYS A 13 17.08 3.27 1.18
C CYS A 13 15.88 2.60 1.83
N ARG A 14 15.98 2.38 3.13
CA ARG A 14 14.88 1.91 3.99
C ARG A 14 14.74 2.85 5.18
N GLU A 15 13.47 3.00 5.64
CA GLU A 15 13.13 3.74 6.86
C GLU A 15 13.60 5.19 6.87
N ASN A 16 13.68 5.82 5.69
CA ASN A 16 14.09 7.21 5.56
C ASN A 16 12.92 8.10 5.13
N ALA A 17 12.21 8.64 6.11
CA ALA A 17 11.06 9.53 5.88
C ALA A 17 11.44 10.84 5.18
N MET A 18 12.72 11.23 5.21
CA MET A 18 13.22 12.46 4.58
C MET A 18 13.53 12.27 3.10
N ASN A 19 13.61 11.02 2.62
CA ASN A 19 13.87 10.75 1.22
C ASN A 19 12.66 11.15 0.36
N THR A 20 12.93 11.82 -0.76
CA THR A 20 11.91 12.18 -1.76
C THR A 20 12.18 11.59 -3.13
N LEU A 21 13.32 10.92 -3.33
CA LEU A 21 13.77 10.38 -4.61
C LEU A 21 13.51 8.88 -4.69
N TYR A 22 12.76 8.46 -5.72
CA TYR A 22 12.39 7.07 -5.99
C TYR A 22 12.68 6.73 -7.46
N PRO A 23 13.96 6.48 -7.79
CA PRO A 23 14.39 6.46 -9.20
C PRO A 23 14.10 5.16 -9.94
N ARG A 24 13.77 4.07 -9.24
CA ARG A 24 13.65 2.75 -9.87
C ARG A 24 12.18 2.41 -10.12
N LYS A 25 11.82 2.34 -11.39
CA LYS A 25 10.51 1.85 -11.83
C LYS A 25 10.51 0.32 -11.85
N VAL A 26 9.60 -0.30 -11.12
CA VAL A 26 9.46 -1.75 -11.04
C VAL A 26 8.05 -2.14 -11.48
N THR A 27 7.96 -2.94 -12.53
CA THR A 27 6.69 -3.54 -12.94
C THR A 27 6.45 -4.78 -12.10
N ILE A 28 5.33 -4.81 -11.39
CA ILE A 28 4.93 -5.93 -10.54
C ILE A 28 4.00 -6.82 -11.35
N THR A 29 4.41 -8.05 -11.58
CA THR A 29 3.60 -9.06 -12.29
C THR A 29 3.31 -10.28 -11.41
N CYS A 30 4.01 -10.40 -10.27
CA CYS A 30 3.86 -11.49 -9.32
C CYS A 30 4.30 -11.07 -7.92
N THR A 31 4.04 -11.92 -6.93
CA THR A 31 4.40 -11.65 -5.55
C THR A 31 5.90 -11.48 -5.34
N ASP A 32 6.74 -12.21 -6.06
CA ASP A 32 8.21 -12.07 -5.96
C ASP A 32 8.68 -10.68 -6.36
N ASP A 33 8.12 -10.11 -7.41
CA ASP A 33 8.44 -8.74 -7.85
C ASP A 33 8.12 -7.74 -6.74
N LEU A 34 6.94 -7.86 -6.12
CA LEU A 34 6.53 -6.97 -5.04
C LEU A 34 7.39 -7.15 -3.81
N ALA A 35 7.72 -8.38 -3.43
CA ALA A 35 8.57 -8.65 -2.28
C ALA A 35 9.94 -7.97 -2.41
N LYS A 36 10.53 -8.01 -3.60
CA LYS A 36 11.81 -7.34 -3.88
C LYS A 36 11.67 -5.81 -3.84
N ALA A 37 10.61 -5.25 -4.44
CA ALA A 37 10.37 -3.82 -4.45
C ALA A 37 10.05 -3.28 -3.04
N ALA A 38 9.21 -3.98 -2.30
CA ALA A 38 8.78 -3.60 -0.94
C ALA A 38 9.90 -3.73 0.11
N ALA A 39 11.03 -4.32 -0.23
CA ALA A 39 12.21 -4.35 0.63
C ALA A 39 12.83 -2.95 0.82
N TYR A 40 12.54 -2.01 -0.06
CA TYR A 40 13.01 -0.62 -0.01
C TYR A 40 11.84 0.33 0.19
N ASP A 41 12.13 1.55 0.65
CA ASP A 41 11.11 2.61 0.68
C ASP A 41 10.61 2.83 -0.75
N HIS A 42 9.31 3.01 -0.92
CA HIS A 42 8.70 3.03 -2.24
C HIS A 42 7.44 3.89 -2.28
N VAL A 43 7.02 4.21 -3.50
CA VAL A 43 5.78 4.92 -3.79
C VAL A 43 5.01 4.16 -4.88
N CYS A 44 3.69 4.36 -4.92
CA CYS A 44 2.79 3.71 -5.87
C CYS A 44 2.37 4.65 -7.00
N ALA A 45 3.04 5.79 -7.16
CA ALA A 45 2.78 6.76 -8.20
C ALA A 45 4.07 7.22 -8.86
N GLU A 46 3.98 7.63 -10.13
CA GLU A 46 5.05 8.29 -10.84
C GLU A 46 5.04 9.80 -10.54
N TYR A 47 6.21 10.35 -10.28
CA TYR A 47 6.40 11.78 -10.04
C TYR A 47 7.40 12.36 -11.04
N ALA A 48 7.21 13.62 -11.43
CA ALA A 48 8.15 14.31 -12.31
C ALA A 48 9.56 14.32 -11.69
N GLY A 49 10.57 13.91 -12.46
CA GLY A 49 11.95 13.81 -11.99
C GLY A 49 12.16 12.78 -10.90
N ASN A 50 11.25 11.82 -10.74
CA ASN A 50 11.24 10.79 -9.68
C ASN A 50 11.22 11.36 -8.25
N ARG A 51 10.84 12.63 -8.09
CA ARG A 51 10.76 13.30 -6.79
C ARG A 51 9.33 13.36 -6.29
N ARG A 52 9.09 12.73 -5.17
CA ARG A 52 7.79 12.67 -4.53
C ARG A 52 7.34 14.05 -4.05
N SER A 53 6.24 14.53 -4.61
CA SER A 53 5.49 15.70 -4.11
C SER A 53 4.10 15.69 -4.73
N ASN A 54 3.14 16.35 -4.09
CA ASN A 54 1.78 16.43 -4.62
C ASN A 54 1.74 17.11 -6.00
N SER A 55 2.52 18.17 -6.18
CA SER A 55 2.57 18.94 -7.44
C SER A 55 3.30 18.21 -8.57
N ALA A 56 4.14 17.22 -8.24
CA ALA A 56 4.91 16.47 -9.22
C ALA A 56 4.21 15.18 -9.67
N PHE A 57 3.05 14.86 -9.13
CA PHE A 57 2.30 13.65 -9.49
C PHE A 57 2.03 13.60 -11.01
N ARG A 58 2.26 12.44 -11.62
CA ARG A 58 1.99 12.20 -13.04
C ARG A 58 0.94 11.13 -13.27
N CYS A 59 1.10 9.96 -12.70
CA CYS A 59 0.13 8.87 -12.84
C CYS A 59 0.32 7.82 -11.75
N ALA A 60 -0.73 7.01 -11.55
CA ALA A 60 -0.70 5.84 -10.69
C ALA A 60 -1.59 4.75 -11.26
N ASP A 61 -1.16 3.51 -11.14
CA ASP A 61 -1.94 2.31 -11.48
C ASP A 61 -2.09 1.38 -10.26
N CYS A 62 -1.81 1.91 -9.08
CA CYS A 62 -1.89 1.21 -7.81
C CYS A 62 -2.45 2.14 -6.74
N LEU A 63 -3.42 1.65 -5.97
CA LEU A 63 -3.97 2.35 -4.82
C LEU A 63 -3.47 1.68 -3.55
N PRO A 64 -2.53 2.29 -2.80
CA PRO A 64 -2.06 1.74 -1.53
C PRO A 64 -3.01 2.12 -0.40
N LEU A 65 -3.28 1.16 0.49
CA LEU A 65 -4.00 1.39 1.74
C LEU A 65 -3.22 0.73 2.89
N ASP A 66 -3.28 1.36 4.06
CA ASP A 66 -2.65 0.82 5.26
C ASP A 66 -3.71 0.18 6.16
N LEU A 67 -3.58 -1.10 6.42
CA LEU A 67 -4.35 -1.82 7.43
C LEU A 67 -3.51 -1.85 8.71
N ASP A 68 -3.65 -0.84 9.55
CA ASP A 68 -2.80 -0.65 10.74
C ASP A 68 -3.49 -1.05 12.05
N ASN A 69 -4.79 -1.33 12.00
CA ASN A 69 -5.61 -1.67 13.17
C ASN A 69 -5.47 -0.67 14.33
N SER A 70 -5.29 0.60 13.98
CA SER A 70 -5.17 1.70 14.95
C SER A 70 -6.53 2.23 15.43
N HIS A 71 -7.62 1.77 14.82
CA HIS A 71 -8.98 2.22 15.12
C HIS A 71 -9.54 1.68 16.44
N SER A 72 -8.95 0.65 17.02
CA SER A 72 -9.39 0.06 18.29
C SER A 72 -8.24 -0.60 19.04
N GLU A 73 -8.29 -0.56 20.35
CA GLU A 73 -7.40 -1.32 21.24
C GLU A 73 -7.97 -2.71 21.59
N ASN A 74 -9.22 -2.98 21.23
CA ASN A 74 -9.84 -4.29 21.44
C ASN A 74 -9.47 -5.25 20.29
N PRO A 75 -8.76 -6.36 20.58
CA PRO A 75 -8.40 -7.33 19.53
C PRO A 75 -9.59 -7.87 18.73
N ALA A 76 -10.78 -7.90 19.31
CA ALA A 76 -11.99 -8.35 18.62
C ALA A 76 -12.39 -7.44 17.45
N ASP A 77 -11.94 -6.18 17.46
CA ASP A 77 -12.24 -5.19 16.41
C ASP A 77 -11.17 -5.14 15.31
N TRP A 78 -10.07 -5.87 15.50
CA TRP A 78 -8.98 -5.86 14.52
C TRP A 78 -9.37 -6.61 13.26
N LYS A 79 -9.00 -6.05 12.11
CA LYS A 79 -9.24 -6.63 10.80
C LYS A 79 -8.06 -7.49 10.36
N THR A 80 -8.36 -8.57 9.68
CA THR A 80 -7.41 -9.49 9.06
C THR A 80 -7.52 -9.42 7.55
N LEU A 81 -6.66 -10.12 6.83
CA LEU A 81 -6.77 -10.24 5.37
C LEU A 81 -8.08 -10.94 4.95
N ASP A 82 -8.59 -11.86 5.75
CA ASP A 82 -9.90 -12.49 5.50
C ASP A 82 -11.03 -11.46 5.56
N ASP A 83 -10.97 -10.51 6.49
CA ASP A 83 -11.94 -9.41 6.56
C ASP A 83 -11.86 -8.52 5.33
N VAL A 84 -10.65 -8.24 4.84
CA VAL A 84 -10.46 -7.44 3.61
C VAL A 84 -11.03 -8.20 2.41
N ASN A 85 -10.78 -9.50 2.29
CA ASN A 85 -11.34 -10.34 1.22
C ASN A 85 -12.87 -10.31 1.24
N ALA A 86 -13.47 -10.38 2.41
CA ALA A 86 -14.92 -10.33 2.58
C ALA A 86 -15.49 -8.95 2.21
N THR A 87 -14.74 -7.88 2.47
CA THR A 87 -15.11 -6.51 2.12
C THR A 87 -15.10 -6.26 0.60
N PHE A 88 -14.13 -6.86 -0.10
CA PHE A 88 -13.91 -6.69 -1.54
C PHE A 88 -14.00 -8.03 -2.27
N PRO A 89 -15.18 -8.67 -2.31
CA PRO A 89 -15.32 -9.97 -2.97
C PRO A 89 -14.98 -9.87 -4.46
N GLY A 90 -14.15 -10.79 -4.95
CA GLY A 90 -13.72 -10.83 -6.35
C GLY A 90 -12.67 -9.80 -6.76
N VAL A 91 -12.19 -8.96 -5.82
CA VAL A 91 -11.16 -7.96 -6.10
C VAL A 91 -9.79 -8.52 -5.75
N GLY A 92 -8.87 -8.53 -6.74
CA GLY A 92 -7.49 -8.91 -6.51
C GLY A 92 -6.65 -7.77 -5.95
N TYR A 93 -5.82 -8.06 -4.96
CA TYR A 93 -4.89 -7.11 -4.38
C TYR A 93 -3.67 -7.84 -3.79
N TYR A 94 -2.60 -7.09 -3.60
CA TYR A 94 -1.41 -7.62 -2.93
C TYR A 94 -1.37 -7.13 -1.48
N ALA A 95 -0.81 -7.95 -0.59
CA ALA A 95 -0.59 -7.61 0.80
C ALA A 95 0.85 -7.89 1.19
N VAL A 96 1.46 -6.96 1.93
CA VAL A 96 2.81 -7.08 2.50
C VAL A 96 2.71 -6.75 3.99
N PRO A 97 3.11 -7.66 4.90
CA PRO A 97 3.21 -7.31 6.32
C PRO A 97 4.13 -6.11 6.49
N SER A 98 3.66 -5.07 7.18
CA SER A 98 4.48 -3.89 7.45
C SER A 98 5.60 -4.22 8.43
N ARG A 99 6.59 -3.32 8.56
CA ARG A 99 7.71 -3.51 9.50
C ARG A 99 7.25 -3.67 10.97
N ASN A 100 6.06 -3.18 11.31
CA ASN A 100 5.48 -3.27 12.65
C ASN A 100 4.43 -4.37 12.80
N HIS A 101 4.27 -5.23 11.79
CA HIS A 101 3.32 -6.34 11.84
C HIS A 101 3.59 -7.24 13.04
N MET A 102 2.56 -7.48 13.86
CA MET A 102 2.63 -8.30 15.07
C MET A 102 3.71 -7.87 16.06
N LYS A 103 4.03 -6.58 16.09
CA LYS A 103 4.98 -5.98 17.04
C LYS A 103 4.31 -4.89 17.85
N GLU A 104 4.79 -4.67 19.08
CA GLU A 104 4.40 -3.49 19.86
C GLU A 104 4.93 -2.23 19.18
N LYS A 105 4.12 -1.18 19.19
CA LYS A 105 4.45 0.11 18.61
C LYS A 105 3.80 1.22 19.43
N ASP A 106 4.60 2.20 19.84
CA ASP A 106 4.14 3.39 20.59
C ASP A 106 3.30 3.04 21.82
N GLY A 107 3.71 2.00 22.55
CA GLY A 107 3.00 1.52 23.74
C GLY A 107 1.71 0.74 23.46
N LYS A 108 1.41 0.46 22.20
CA LYS A 108 0.25 -0.31 21.77
C LYS A 108 0.61 -1.78 21.55
N ALA A 109 -0.33 -2.67 21.91
CA ALA A 109 -0.15 -4.11 21.75
C ALA A 109 0.15 -4.52 20.30
N ALA A 110 0.91 -5.60 20.15
CA ALA A 110 1.17 -6.24 18.85
C ALA A 110 -0.15 -6.58 18.16
N ARG A 111 -0.25 -6.28 16.87
CA ARG A 111 -1.45 -6.48 16.07
C ARG A 111 -1.12 -6.67 14.60
N PRO A 112 -2.04 -7.25 13.78
CA PRO A 112 -1.84 -7.33 12.35
C PRO A 112 -1.71 -5.94 11.72
N ARG A 113 -0.65 -5.72 10.93
CA ARG A 113 -0.43 -4.50 10.18
C ARG A 113 0.11 -4.84 8.80
N TYR A 114 -0.59 -4.36 7.76
CA TYR A 114 -0.28 -4.65 6.37
C TYR A 114 -0.29 -3.40 5.53
N HIS A 115 0.60 -3.35 4.54
CA HIS A 115 0.43 -2.52 3.37
C HIS A 115 -0.39 -3.30 2.33
N LEU A 116 -1.46 -2.71 1.82
CA LEU A 116 -2.31 -3.30 0.80
C LEU A 116 -2.14 -2.52 -0.50
N TYR A 117 -2.07 -3.24 -1.61
CA TYR A 117 -1.84 -2.66 -2.94
C TYR A 117 -2.95 -3.12 -3.87
N PHE A 118 -3.83 -2.19 -4.26
CA PHE A 118 -4.93 -2.46 -5.16
C PHE A 118 -4.56 -2.00 -6.56
N PRO A 119 -4.32 -2.91 -7.52
CA PRO A 119 -4.18 -2.53 -8.92
C PRO A 119 -5.43 -1.82 -9.41
N ILE A 120 -5.25 -0.68 -10.08
CA ILE A 120 -6.33 0.15 -10.61
C ILE A 120 -6.03 0.53 -12.05
N ASP A 121 -7.04 0.98 -12.78
CA ASP A 121 -6.82 1.62 -14.07
C ASP A 121 -5.98 2.88 -13.86
N PRO A 122 -5.06 3.21 -14.80
CA PRO A 122 -4.20 4.37 -14.63
C PRO A 122 -4.96 5.67 -14.41
N VAL A 123 -4.52 6.42 -13.40
CA VAL A 123 -5.05 7.75 -13.04
C VAL A 123 -3.95 8.77 -13.25
N THR A 124 -4.24 9.86 -13.97
CA THR A 124 -3.26 10.90 -14.33
C THR A 124 -3.50 12.23 -13.63
N ASP A 125 -4.55 12.34 -12.84
CA ASP A 125 -4.89 13.55 -12.07
C ASP A 125 -4.70 13.30 -10.58
N ALA A 126 -3.84 14.07 -9.94
CA ALA A 126 -3.57 13.97 -8.49
C ALA A 126 -4.83 14.16 -7.65
N ALA A 127 -5.71 15.08 -8.03
CA ALA A 127 -6.95 15.34 -7.31
C ALA A 127 -7.92 14.15 -7.41
N GLU A 128 -8.00 13.50 -8.57
CA GLU A 128 -8.79 12.29 -8.77
C GLU A 128 -8.25 11.15 -7.93
N TYR A 129 -6.93 10.94 -7.94
CA TYR A 129 -6.27 9.90 -7.15
C TYR A 129 -6.53 10.09 -5.65
N ARG A 130 -6.42 11.33 -5.17
CA ARG A 130 -6.73 11.68 -3.79
C ARG A 130 -8.20 11.38 -3.45
N ARG A 131 -9.14 11.76 -4.32
CA ARG A 131 -10.58 11.49 -4.11
C ARG A 131 -10.87 9.98 -4.01
N MET A 132 -10.20 9.16 -4.83
CA MET A 132 -10.33 7.70 -4.74
C MET A 132 -9.93 7.19 -3.36
N LYS A 133 -8.81 7.66 -2.83
CA LYS A 133 -8.34 7.30 -1.49
C LYS A 133 -9.30 7.80 -0.40
N GLU A 134 -9.75 9.04 -0.49
CA GLU A 134 -10.71 9.63 0.46
C GLU A 134 -12.03 8.84 0.47
N TYR A 135 -12.51 8.44 -0.70
CA TYR A 135 -13.70 7.61 -0.83
C TYR A 135 -13.53 6.26 -0.13
N MET A 136 -12.40 5.60 -0.36
CA MET A 136 -12.11 4.31 0.27
C MET A 136 -12.03 4.43 1.80
N LEU A 137 -11.41 5.49 2.31
CA LEU A 137 -11.28 5.72 3.75
C LEU A 137 -12.63 6.10 4.39
N ALA A 138 -13.50 6.80 3.68
CA ALA A 138 -14.84 7.12 4.14
C ALA A 138 -15.75 5.88 4.21
N MET A 139 -15.64 5.00 3.20
CA MET A 139 -16.43 3.77 3.14
C MET A 139 -15.92 2.68 4.09
N PHE A 140 -14.61 2.65 4.34
CA PHE A 140 -13.95 1.63 5.15
C PHE A 140 -13.03 2.28 6.19
N PRO A 141 -13.59 2.83 7.29
CA PRO A 141 -12.83 3.65 8.24
C PRO A 141 -11.81 2.88 9.09
N TYR A 142 -11.72 1.57 8.94
CA TYR A 142 -10.68 0.78 9.58
C TYR A 142 -9.30 0.88 8.89
N PHE A 143 -9.22 1.44 7.69
CA PHE A 143 -7.94 1.78 7.08
C PHE A 143 -7.35 3.04 7.71
N ASP A 144 -6.02 3.13 7.77
CA ASP A 144 -5.34 4.30 8.29
C ASP A 144 -5.58 5.51 7.37
N ASP A 145 -6.08 6.61 7.91
CA ASP A 145 -6.42 7.83 7.19
C ASP A 145 -5.20 8.63 6.69
N LYS A 146 -4.01 8.32 7.17
CA LYS A 146 -2.76 8.95 6.70
C LYS A 146 -2.43 8.62 5.24
N ALA A 147 -3.06 7.59 4.68
CA ALA A 147 -2.80 7.14 3.31
C ALA A 147 -3.47 7.96 2.21
N LYS A 148 -4.26 8.98 2.54
CA LYS A 148 -5.03 9.76 1.54
C LYS A 148 -4.22 10.70 0.66
N ASP A 149 -3.01 11.06 1.06
CA ASP A 149 -2.15 11.98 0.32
C ASP A 149 -1.66 11.34 -0.99
N ALA A 150 -1.73 12.09 -2.10
CA ALA A 150 -1.19 11.64 -3.40
C ALA A 150 0.33 11.44 -3.37
N ALA A 151 1.02 12.09 -2.45
CA ALA A 151 2.46 11.95 -2.23
C ALA A 151 2.82 10.91 -1.15
N ARG A 152 1.90 9.99 -0.82
CA ARG A 152 2.14 8.95 0.18
C ARG A 152 3.29 8.04 -0.24
N PHE A 153 4.22 7.80 0.68
CA PHE A 153 5.26 6.77 0.55
C PHE A 153 5.05 5.66 1.59
N LEU A 154 5.68 4.51 1.32
CA LEU A 154 5.64 3.36 2.22
C LEU A 154 7.08 2.99 2.60
N PHE A 155 7.28 2.67 3.87
CA PHE A 155 8.59 2.20 4.33
C PHE A 155 8.88 0.80 3.82
N GLY A 156 10.12 0.57 3.42
CA GLY A 156 10.61 -0.74 3.06
C GLY A 156 10.66 -1.70 4.26
N VAL A 157 10.52 -2.98 3.98
CA VAL A 157 10.55 -4.05 4.98
C VAL A 157 11.67 -5.01 4.62
N LYS A 158 12.69 -5.08 5.45
CA LYS A 158 13.79 -6.04 5.24
C LYS A 158 13.22 -7.47 5.26
N GLY A 159 13.51 -8.22 4.20
CA GLY A 159 12.94 -9.57 4.05
C GLY A 159 11.44 -9.56 3.77
N ALA A 160 10.94 -8.53 3.09
CA ALA A 160 9.53 -8.39 2.78
C ALA A 160 8.96 -9.65 2.13
N GLN A 161 7.75 -10.02 2.56
CA GLN A 161 6.96 -11.10 1.99
C GLN A 161 5.70 -10.52 1.38
N ALA A 162 5.29 -11.02 0.23
CA ALA A 162 4.09 -10.55 -0.44
C ALA A 162 3.15 -11.72 -0.73
N GLU A 163 1.85 -11.45 -0.62
CA GLU A 163 0.78 -12.38 -0.98
C GLU A 163 -0.15 -11.70 -1.97
N PHE A 164 -0.68 -12.47 -2.91
CA PHE A 164 -1.78 -12.03 -3.76
C PHE A 164 -3.08 -12.58 -3.18
N MET A 165 -4.02 -11.68 -2.90
CA MET A 165 -5.26 -12.00 -2.21
C MET A 165 -6.46 -11.67 -3.10
N GLY A 166 -7.61 -12.28 -2.80
CA GLY A 166 -8.83 -12.02 -3.55
C GLY A 166 -8.77 -12.59 -4.96
N GLY A 167 -9.30 -11.86 -5.93
CA GLY A 167 -9.35 -12.29 -7.31
C GLY A 167 -10.57 -13.14 -7.64
N ASP A 168 -10.49 -13.88 -8.75
CA ASP A 168 -11.63 -14.60 -9.29
C ASP A 168 -12.20 -15.62 -8.30
N ILE A 169 -13.48 -15.48 -8.06
CA ILE A 169 -14.27 -16.52 -7.42
C ILE A 169 -14.71 -17.44 -8.57
N GLU A 170 -14.14 -18.62 -8.63
CA GLU A 170 -14.67 -19.67 -9.50
C GLU A 170 -16.00 -20.19 -8.94
#